data_aa5b3a3666cdaa953995ff9c2499245c
#
_entry.id   aa5b3a3666cdaa953995ff9c2499245c
#
_cell.length_a   1.000
_cell.length_b   1.000
_cell.length_c   1.000
_cell.angle_alpha   90.00
_cell.angle_beta   90.00
_cell.angle_gamma   90.00
#
_symmetry.space_group_name_H-M   'P 1'
#
loop_
_entity.id
_entity.type
_entity.pdbx_description
1 polymer ?
#
loop_
_entity_poly.entity_id
_entity_poly.type
_entity_poly.pdbx_seq_one_letter_code
_entity_poly.pdbx_strand_id
1 'polypeptide(L)'
;VALTNHLLDSGEKPAVISAIMKQQTTDRARDVLNEAMDIHAGSAICLGPNNFLEKFYRAAPIGITVEGSNTLTKNLIIFGQGLNKSHPHIFPIFNALMMNNINEFKVHFNDIVKHSLSLYFKSMTNYNCKDDLEKYTLHFANLANFVALKGGQLKSEQMLSSDMADMLSNLYLAHSIKWYHREHNVSKKLTDYCIGRLMQENQVII
;
A
#
# COMPACT_ATOMS: atom_id res chain seq x y z
N VAL A 1 4.44 -6.05 8.98
CA VAL A 1 4.13 -7.46 9.33
C VAL A 1 3.33 -7.52 10.62
N ALA A 2 3.82 -6.98 11.75
CA ALA A 2 3.16 -7.11 13.06
C ALA A 2 1.70 -6.63 13.05
N LEU A 3 1.41 -5.44 12.53
CA LEU A 3 0.03 -4.93 12.41
C LEU A 3 -0.84 -5.83 11.52
N THR A 4 -0.31 -6.32 10.39
CA THR A 4 -1.06 -7.22 9.49
C THR A 4 -1.43 -8.52 10.19
N ASN A 5 -0.48 -9.11 10.93
CA ASN A 5 -0.74 -10.33 11.71
C ASN A 5 -1.79 -10.07 12.80
N HIS A 6 -1.67 -8.94 13.51
CA HIS A 6 -2.66 -8.55 14.50
C HIS A 6 -4.08 -8.41 13.90
N LEU A 7 -4.22 -7.83 12.71
CA LEU A 7 -5.51 -7.74 12.02
C LEU A 7 -6.05 -9.13 11.63
N LEU A 8 -5.19 -10.03 11.14
CA LEU A 8 -5.58 -11.41 10.81
C LEU A 8 -6.00 -12.18 12.06
N ASP A 9 -5.27 -12.05 13.15
CA ASP A 9 -5.57 -12.70 14.44
C ASP A 9 -6.89 -12.19 15.05
N SER A 10 -7.28 -10.93 14.76
CA SER A 10 -8.58 -10.37 15.14
C SER A 10 -9.73 -10.75 14.22
N GLY A 11 -9.49 -11.61 13.21
CA GLY A 11 -10.52 -12.12 12.29
C GLY A 11 -10.79 -11.22 11.07
N GLU A 12 -10.04 -10.15 10.90
CA GLU A 12 -10.12 -9.29 9.72
C GLU A 12 -9.58 -10.01 8.47
N LYS A 13 -10.09 -9.61 7.28
CA LYS A 13 -9.65 -10.16 5.99
C LYS A 13 -9.00 -9.09 5.11
N PRO A 14 -7.81 -8.62 5.46
CA PRO A 14 -7.17 -7.47 4.82
C PRO A 14 -6.52 -7.84 3.47
N ALA A 15 -7.31 -8.10 2.43
CA ALA A 15 -6.81 -8.59 1.14
C ALA A 15 -5.82 -7.62 0.47
N VAL A 16 -6.10 -6.31 0.47
CA VAL A 16 -5.20 -5.29 -0.10
C VAL A 16 -3.92 -5.16 0.72
N ILE A 17 -4.05 -5.14 2.04
CA ILE A 17 -2.92 -5.05 2.97
C ILE A 17 -2.02 -6.28 2.84
N SER A 18 -2.58 -7.47 2.66
CA SER A 18 -1.79 -8.70 2.42
C SER A 18 -0.99 -8.61 1.11
N ALA A 19 -1.58 -8.03 0.06
CA ALA A 19 -0.88 -7.79 -1.20
C ALA A 19 0.27 -6.77 -1.04
N ILE A 20 0.04 -5.67 -0.31
CA ILE A 20 1.07 -4.71 0.06
C ILE A 20 2.20 -5.41 0.82
N MET A 21 1.86 -6.22 1.81
CA MET A 21 2.87 -6.91 2.62
C MET A 21 3.70 -7.89 1.81
N LYS A 22 3.08 -8.68 0.92
CA LYS A 22 3.82 -9.58 0.03
C LYS A 22 4.84 -8.82 -0.81
N GLN A 23 4.43 -7.76 -1.48
CA GLN A 23 5.29 -6.95 -2.34
C GLN A 23 6.40 -6.25 -1.52
N GLN A 24 6.05 -5.54 -0.46
CA GLN A 24 7.00 -4.76 0.34
C GLN A 24 8.02 -5.64 1.09
N THR A 25 7.62 -6.80 1.60
CA THR A 25 8.56 -7.67 2.33
C THR A 25 9.53 -8.37 1.40
N THR A 26 9.09 -8.80 0.22
CA THR A 26 9.97 -9.50 -0.73
C THR A 26 10.93 -8.56 -1.43
N ASP A 27 10.52 -7.35 -1.79
CA ASP A 27 11.41 -6.33 -2.37
C ASP A 27 12.47 -5.90 -1.35
N ARG A 28 12.07 -5.55 -0.13
CA ARG A 28 13.02 -5.15 0.93
C ARG A 28 13.95 -6.30 1.34
N ALA A 29 13.47 -7.54 1.34
CA ALA A 29 14.34 -8.69 1.60
C ALA A 29 15.43 -8.83 0.53
N ARG A 30 15.09 -8.57 -0.73
CA ARG A 30 16.07 -8.56 -1.83
C ARG A 30 17.10 -7.43 -1.67
N ASP A 31 16.64 -6.23 -1.32
CA ASP A 31 17.54 -5.09 -1.07
C ASP A 31 18.50 -5.39 0.08
N VAL A 32 18.01 -5.92 1.19
CA VAL A 32 18.86 -6.34 2.32
C VAL A 32 19.87 -7.41 1.93
N LEU A 33 19.48 -8.37 1.07
CA LEU A 33 20.39 -9.39 0.59
C LEU A 33 21.48 -8.80 -0.32
N ASN A 34 21.14 -7.84 -1.20
CA ASN A 34 22.11 -7.13 -2.03
C ASN A 34 23.13 -6.39 -1.15
N GLU A 35 22.67 -5.60 -0.19
CA GLU A 35 23.53 -4.91 0.76
C GLU A 35 24.41 -5.87 1.58
N ALA A 36 23.86 -7.00 2.00
CA ALA A 36 24.61 -8.02 2.71
C ALA A 36 25.70 -8.65 1.83
N MET A 37 25.44 -8.88 0.53
CA MET A 37 26.44 -9.35 -0.43
C MET A 37 27.60 -8.35 -0.55
N ASP A 38 27.30 -7.07 -0.63
CA ASP A 38 28.31 -6.01 -0.73
C ASP A 38 29.16 -5.91 0.55
N ILE A 39 28.55 -5.98 1.72
CA ILE A 39 29.24 -5.97 3.02
C ILE A 39 30.18 -7.16 3.17
N HIS A 40 29.74 -8.37 2.78
CA HIS A 40 30.53 -9.60 2.87
C HIS A 40 31.52 -9.78 1.74
N ALA A 41 31.40 -9.04 0.65
CA ALA A 41 32.32 -9.00 -0.49
C ALA A 41 32.69 -10.41 -1.00
N GLY A 42 33.99 -10.73 -1.11
CA GLY A 42 34.48 -12.01 -1.62
C GLY A 42 33.94 -13.23 -0.87
N SER A 43 33.69 -13.15 0.42
CA SER A 43 33.12 -14.27 1.22
C SER A 43 31.66 -14.58 0.86
N ALA A 44 30.92 -13.62 0.30
CA ALA A 44 29.58 -13.83 -0.20
C ALA A 44 29.53 -14.40 -1.62
N ILE A 45 30.62 -14.28 -2.39
CA ILE A 45 30.73 -14.76 -3.78
C ILE A 45 31.35 -16.15 -3.83
N CYS A 46 32.39 -16.42 -3.02
CA CYS A 46 33.06 -17.72 -2.98
C CYS A 46 32.11 -18.79 -2.43
N LEU A 47 31.82 -19.81 -3.23
CA LEU A 47 31.01 -20.93 -2.78
C LEU A 47 31.75 -21.76 -1.72
N GLY A 48 31.05 -22.19 -0.70
CA GLY A 48 31.61 -23.04 0.36
C GLY A 48 30.84 -22.98 1.65
N PRO A 49 31.26 -23.73 2.67
CA PRO A 49 30.50 -23.88 3.93
C PRO A 49 30.38 -22.57 4.73
N ASN A 50 31.28 -21.62 4.50
CA ASN A 50 31.29 -20.33 5.18
C ASN A 50 30.39 -19.29 4.52
N ASN A 51 29.91 -19.53 3.29
CA ASN A 51 28.99 -18.63 2.61
C ASN A 51 27.55 -18.97 2.97
N PHE A 52 27.01 -18.27 3.96
CA PHE A 52 25.62 -18.44 4.40
C PHE A 52 24.61 -17.64 3.55
N LEU A 53 25.06 -16.65 2.76
CA LEU A 53 24.19 -15.76 1.99
C LEU A 53 23.76 -16.33 0.64
N GLU A 54 24.60 -17.13 -0.01
CA GLU A 54 24.41 -17.60 -1.39
C GLU A 54 23.03 -18.21 -1.62
N LYS A 55 22.57 -19.09 -0.76
CA LYS A 55 21.28 -19.78 -0.90
C LYS A 55 20.10 -18.81 -0.82
N PHE A 56 20.17 -17.80 0.03
CA PHE A 56 19.11 -16.79 0.17
C PHE A 56 19.11 -15.82 -1.01
N TYR A 57 20.29 -15.37 -1.44
CA TYR A 57 20.45 -14.51 -2.61
C TYR A 57 19.90 -15.17 -3.87
N ARG A 58 20.24 -16.43 -4.12
CA ARG A 58 19.76 -17.21 -5.24
C ARG A 58 18.24 -17.48 -5.17
N ALA A 59 17.68 -17.63 -3.98
CA ALA A 59 16.25 -17.86 -3.78
C ALA A 59 15.40 -16.57 -3.81
N ALA A 60 15.98 -15.40 -3.59
CA ALA A 60 15.24 -14.13 -3.49
C ALA A 60 14.31 -13.85 -4.69
N PRO A 61 14.69 -14.11 -5.96
CA PRO A 61 13.81 -13.92 -7.12
C PRO A 61 12.52 -14.75 -7.04
N ILE A 62 12.51 -15.89 -6.34
CA ILE A 62 11.33 -16.74 -6.18
C ILE A 62 10.25 -15.96 -5.44
N GLY A 63 10.59 -15.33 -4.31
CA GLY A 63 9.64 -14.53 -3.54
C GLY A 63 9.02 -13.37 -4.32
N ILE A 64 9.76 -12.82 -5.31
CA ILE A 64 9.28 -11.72 -6.16
C ILE A 64 8.35 -12.21 -7.27
N THR A 65 8.57 -13.42 -7.79
CA THR A 65 7.88 -13.93 -8.99
C THR A 65 6.68 -14.82 -8.68
N VAL A 66 6.69 -15.57 -7.58
CA VAL A 66 5.60 -16.52 -7.23
C VAL A 66 4.41 -15.83 -6.57
N GLU A 67 3.25 -16.49 -6.62
CA GLU A 67 1.97 -15.99 -6.05
C GLU A 67 1.56 -14.61 -6.58
N GLY A 68 1.81 -14.40 -7.87
CA GLY A 68 1.68 -13.11 -8.54
C GLY A 68 2.96 -12.29 -8.39
N SER A 69 3.57 -11.95 -9.54
CA SER A 69 4.79 -11.13 -9.52
C SER A 69 4.56 -9.80 -8.80
N ASN A 70 5.59 -9.26 -8.19
CA ASN A 70 5.49 -7.96 -7.51
C ASN A 70 5.04 -6.85 -8.46
N THR A 71 5.44 -6.90 -9.72
CA THR A 71 4.97 -5.97 -10.75
C THR A 71 3.46 -6.08 -10.96
N LEU A 72 2.92 -7.30 -11.11
CA LEU A 72 1.47 -7.51 -11.24
C LEU A 72 0.73 -7.08 -9.97
N THR A 73 1.25 -7.45 -8.81
CA THR A 73 0.67 -7.10 -7.51
C THR A 73 0.59 -5.58 -7.34
N LYS A 74 1.68 -4.87 -7.65
CA LYS A 74 1.75 -3.42 -7.57
C LYS A 74 0.82 -2.74 -8.58
N ASN A 75 0.93 -3.09 -9.87
CA ASN A 75 0.26 -2.37 -10.94
C ASN A 75 -1.26 -2.64 -11.02
N LEU A 76 -1.73 -3.80 -10.60
CA LEU A 76 -3.14 -4.17 -10.79
C LEU A 76 -3.88 -4.51 -9.48
N ILE A 77 -3.21 -5.09 -8.48
CA ILE A 77 -3.91 -5.61 -7.30
C ILE A 77 -4.03 -4.55 -6.22
N ILE A 78 -2.91 -3.91 -5.81
CA ILE A 78 -2.89 -3.03 -4.64
C ILE A 78 -3.82 -1.85 -4.84
N PHE A 79 -3.65 -1.09 -5.92
CA PHE A 79 -4.50 0.08 -6.17
C PHE A 79 -5.71 -0.26 -7.05
N GLY A 80 -5.54 -0.87 -8.22
CA GLY A 80 -6.61 -1.09 -9.18
C GLY A 80 -7.75 -1.96 -8.64
N GLN A 81 -7.45 -3.15 -8.10
CA GLN A 81 -8.45 -3.99 -7.45
C GLN A 81 -8.78 -3.50 -6.03
N GLY A 82 -7.79 -2.96 -5.34
CA GLY A 82 -7.93 -2.43 -3.99
C GLY A 82 -8.95 -1.31 -3.91
N LEU A 83 -8.95 -0.40 -4.87
CA LEU A 83 -9.92 0.68 -4.96
C LEU A 83 -11.35 0.16 -4.99
N ASN A 84 -11.63 -0.87 -5.80
CA ASN A 84 -12.96 -1.44 -5.91
C ASN A 84 -13.43 -2.14 -4.62
N LYS A 85 -12.51 -2.72 -3.85
CA LYS A 85 -12.83 -3.45 -2.62
C LYS A 85 -12.85 -2.58 -1.37
N SER A 86 -12.02 -1.56 -1.33
CA SER A 86 -11.82 -0.73 -0.13
C SER A 86 -12.61 0.58 -0.16
N HIS A 87 -13.04 1.04 -1.34
CA HIS A 87 -13.84 2.25 -1.43
C HIS A 87 -15.29 1.98 -0.97
N PRO A 88 -15.84 2.76 -0.02
CA PRO A 88 -17.12 2.44 0.62
C PRO A 88 -18.32 2.40 -0.33
N HIS A 89 -18.26 3.10 -1.46
CA HIS A 89 -19.40 3.26 -2.37
C HIS A 89 -19.21 2.60 -3.75
N ILE A 90 -17.99 2.22 -4.16
CA ILE A 90 -17.76 1.68 -5.52
C ILE A 90 -18.40 0.29 -5.67
N PHE A 91 -18.18 -0.60 -4.71
CA PHE A 91 -18.71 -1.95 -4.78
C PHE A 91 -20.26 -1.99 -4.77
N PRO A 92 -20.98 -1.22 -3.91
CA PRO A 92 -22.43 -1.10 -3.99
C PRO A 92 -22.96 -0.60 -5.34
N ILE A 93 -22.28 0.37 -5.97
CA ILE A 93 -22.65 0.86 -7.31
C ILE A 93 -22.55 -0.26 -8.34
N PHE A 94 -21.44 -1.02 -8.35
CA PHE A 94 -21.28 -2.15 -9.26
C PHE A 94 -22.36 -3.22 -9.06
N ASN A 95 -22.69 -3.55 -7.83
CA ASN A 95 -23.77 -4.52 -7.52
C ASN A 95 -25.13 -4.02 -8.03
N ALA A 96 -25.47 -2.77 -7.80
CA ALA A 96 -26.72 -2.17 -8.28
C ALA A 96 -26.82 -2.23 -9.83
N LEU A 97 -25.70 -1.97 -10.53
CA LEU A 97 -25.62 -2.09 -12.00
C LEU A 97 -25.79 -3.53 -12.47
N MET A 98 -25.12 -4.49 -11.83
CA MET A 98 -25.23 -5.91 -12.19
C MET A 98 -26.63 -6.47 -11.96
N MET A 99 -27.35 -5.97 -10.96
CA MET A 99 -28.74 -6.34 -10.65
C MET A 99 -29.78 -5.50 -11.41
N ASN A 100 -29.36 -4.59 -12.31
CA ASN A 100 -30.26 -3.65 -13.00
C ASN A 100 -31.17 -2.85 -12.06
N ASN A 101 -30.73 -2.60 -10.82
CA ASN A 101 -31.50 -1.87 -9.83
C ASN A 101 -31.18 -0.35 -9.90
N ILE A 102 -31.94 0.37 -10.72
CA ILE A 102 -31.76 1.81 -10.95
C ILE A 102 -31.96 2.63 -9.67
N ASN A 103 -32.84 2.20 -8.77
CA ASN A 103 -33.10 2.96 -7.53
C ASN A 103 -31.91 2.87 -6.57
N GLU A 104 -31.37 1.69 -6.34
CA GLU A 104 -30.16 1.51 -5.54
C GLU A 104 -28.95 2.21 -6.18
N PHE A 105 -28.81 2.13 -7.51
CA PHE A 105 -27.76 2.86 -8.22
C PHE A 105 -27.82 4.36 -7.94
N LYS A 106 -29.01 5.00 -8.03
CA LYS A 106 -29.17 6.44 -7.75
C LYS A 106 -28.78 6.80 -6.32
N VAL A 107 -29.15 5.97 -5.35
CA VAL A 107 -28.80 6.18 -3.94
C VAL A 107 -27.27 6.15 -3.77
N HIS A 108 -26.61 5.07 -4.19
CA HIS A 108 -25.17 4.90 -4.04
C HIS A 108 -24.37 5.91 -4.86
N PHE A 109 -24.88 6.31 -6.03
CA PHE A 109 -24.26 7.38 -6.82
C PHE A 109 -24.32 8.74 -6.10
N ASN A 110 -25.44 9.06 -5.47
CA ASN A 110 -25.56 10.29 -4.68
C ASN A 110 -24.62 10.25 -3.45
N ASP A 111 -24.47 9.11 -2.84
CA ASP A 111 -23.58 8.92 -1.68
C ASP A 111 -22.10 9.05 -2.07
N ILE A 112 -21.68 8.52 -3.21
CA ILE A 112 -20.29 8.69 -3.68
C ILE A 112 -19.99 10.16 -4.01
N VAL A 113 -20.94 10.90 -4.58
CA VAL A 113 -20.79 12.33 -4.86
C VAL A 113 -20.65 13.11 -3.55
N LYS A 114 -21.51 12.88 -2.57
CA LYS A 114 -21.41 13.52 -1.24
C LYS A 114 -20.10 13.19 -0.56
N HIS A 115 -19.69 11.92 -0.59
CA HIS A 115 -18.42 11.47 -0.02
C HIS A 115 -17.23 12.19 -0.66
N SER A 116 -17.18 12.24 -1.99
CA SER A 116 -16.10 12.90 -2.73
C SER A 116 -16.02 14.39 -2.47
N LEU A 117 -17.16 15.09 -2.44
CA LEU A 117 -17.21 16.51 -2.08
C LEU A 117 -16.75 16.74 -0.64
N SER A 118 -17.21 15.90 0.31
CA SER A 118 -16.78 15.98 1.72
C SER A 118 -15.27 15.79 1.85
N LEU A 119 -14.69 14.80 1.18
CA LEU A 119 -13.23 14.56 1.17
C LEU A 119 -12.46 15.74 0.56
N TYR A 120 -12.96 16.28 -0.54
CA TYR A 120 -12.35 17.44 -1.19
C TYR A 120 -12.27 18.64 -0.23
N PHE A 121 -13.37 19.03 0.39
CA PHE A 121 -13.38 20.14 1.34
C PHE A 121 -12.54 19.85 2.59
N LYS A 122 -12.56 18.63 3.12
CA LYS A 122 -11.72 18.22 4.24
C LYS A 122 -10.24 18.29 3.90
N SER A 123 -9.85 17.85 2.70
CA SER A 123 -8.46 17.88 2.26
C SER A 123 -7.94 19.30 2.05
N MET A 124 -8.78 20.23 1.55
CA MET A 124 -8.40 21.64 1.41
C MET A 124 -8.19 22.35 2.76
N THR A 125 -8.98 22.00 3.76
CA THR A 125 -8.94 22.65 5.08
C THR A 125 -8.09 21.88 6.09
N ASN A 126 -7.56 20.68 5.73
CA ASN A 126 -6.94 19.72 6.66
C ASN A 126 -7.81 19.47 7.91
N TYR A 127 -9.13 19.43 7.69
CA TYR A 127 -10.12 19.37 8.77
C TYR A 127 -9.93 18.11 9.62
N ASN A 128 -9.83 18.33 10.92
CA ASN A 128 -9.72 17.27 11.94
C ASN A 128 -8.46 16.39 11.85
N CYS A 129 -7.42 16.83 11.15
CA CYS A 129 -6.13 16.11 11.10
C CYS A 129 -5.31 16.43 12.34
N LYS A 130 -4.89 15.39 13.08
CA LYS A 130 -4.10 15.50 14.31
C LYS A 130 -2.61 15.63 14.04
N ASP A 131 -2.14 15.07 12.94
CA ASP A 131 -0.74 15.10 12.54
C ASP A 131 -0.59 15.07 11.00
N ASP A 132 0.65 15.18 10.54
CA ASP A 132 0.95 15.23 9.11
C ASP A 132 0.63 13.91 8.39
N LEU A 133 0.75 12.76 9.06
CA LEU A 133 0.39 11.48 8.47
C LEU A 133 -1.11 11.39 8.15
N GLU A 134 -1.96 11.91 9.04
CA GLU A 134 -3.40 12.00 8.80
C GLU A 134 -3.74 12.95 7.64
N LYS A 135 -3.00 14.08 7.49
CA LYS A 135 -3.12 14.97 6.33
C LYS A 135 -2.76 14.25 5.03
N TYR A 136 -1.62 13.57 4.98
CA TYR A 136 -1.21 12.81 3.81
C TYR A 136 -2.24 11.72 3.44
N THR A 137 -2.78 11.03 4.45
CA THR A 137 -3.83 10.02 4.24
C THR A 137 -5.08 10.64 3.63
N LEU A 138 -5.50 11.81 4.13
CA LEU A 138 -6.67 12.53 3.63
C LEU A 138 -6.45 13.03 2.19
N HIS A 139 -5.26 13.58 1.89
CA HIS A 139 -4.91 14.00 0.54
C HIS A 139 -4.85 12.83 -0.43
N PHE A 140 -4.28 11.70 -0.01
CA PHE A 140 -4.29 10.47 -0.81
C PHE A 140 -5.70 9.98 -1.09
N ALA A 141 -6.59 9.97 -0.09
CA ALA A 141 -7.98 9.54 -0.26
C ALA A 141 -8.71 10.44 -1.28
N ASN A 142 -8.46 11.74 -1.24
CA ASN A 142 -9.00 12.69 -2.23
C ASN A 142 -8.44 12.42 -3.63
N LEU A 143 -7.12 12.25 -3.76
CA LEU A 143 -6.46 11.91 -5.03
C LEU A 143 -7.00 10.58 -5.60
N ALA A 144 -7.17 9.56 -4.75
CA ALA A 144 -7.71 8.26 -5.15
C ALA A 144 -9.12 8.37 -5.74
N ASN A 145 -9.97 9.27 -5.21
CA ASN A 145 -11.29 9.54 -5.78
C ASN A 145 -11.20 10.13 -7.20
N PHE A 146 -10.27 11.06 -7.45
CA PHE A 146 -10.08 11.60 -8.80
C PHE A 146 -9.54 10.55 -9.76
N VAL A 147 -8.57 9.74 -9.33
CA VAL A 147 -8.02 8.65 -10.14
C VAL A 147 -9.08 7.58 -10.41
N ALA A 148 -9.99 7.33 -9.48
CA ALA A 148 -11.11 6.40 -9.66
C ALA A 148 -12.03 6.77 -10.85
N LEU A 149 -12.13 8.06 -11.20
CA LEU A 149 -12.93 8.51 -12.34
C LEU A 149 -12.42 7.98 -13.69
N LYS A 150 -11.16 7.56 -13.77
CA LYS A 150 -10.62 6.88 -14.97
C LYS A 150 -11.23 5.50 -15.20
N GLY A 151 -11.82 4.89 -14.18
CA GLY A 151 -12.53 3.62 -14.28
C GLY A 151 -11.68 2.52 -14.91
N GLY A 152 -12.20 1.89 -15.97
CA GLY A 152 -11.51 0.80 -16.68
C GLY A 152 -10.18 1.18 -17.34
N GLN A 153 -9.93 2.47 -17.61
CA GLN A 153 -8.67 2.95 -18.20
C GLN A 153 -7.47 2.74 -17.27
N LEU A 154 -7.68 2.65 -15.96
CA LEU A 154 -6.60 2.31 -15.00
C LEU A 154 -5.88 0.99 -15.32
N LYS A 155 -6.54 0.06 -16.02
CA LYS A 155 -5.90 -1.19 -16.43
C LYS A 155 -4.80 -0.98 -17.49
N SER A 156 -4.91 0.06 -18.30
CA SER A 156 -3.90 0.44 -19.30
C SER A 156 -2.88 1.43 -18.76
N GLU A 157 -3.27 2.26 -17.80
CA GLU A 157 -2.40 3.24 -17.15
C GLU A 157 -1.64 2.63 -15.95
N GLN A 158 -0.82 1.61 -16.25
CA GLN A 158 -0.16 0.82 -15.21
C GLN A 158 0.88 1.61 -14.40
N MET A 159 1.53 2.63 -14.99
CA MET A 159 2.44 3.51 -14.25
C MET A 159 1.68 4.30 -13.19
N LEU A 160 0.60 4.96 -13.53
CA LEU A 160 -0.24 5.69 -12.57
C LEU A 160 -0.75 4.75 -11.46
N SER A 161 -1.22 3.56 -11.83
CA SER A 161 -1.68 2.57 -10.85
C SER A 161 -0.56 2.10 -9.92
N SER A 162 0.67 1.98 -10.45
CA SER A 162 1.88 1.66 -9.70
C SER A 162 2.23 2.77 -8.69
N ASP A 163 2.23 4.02 -9.12
CA ASP A 163 2.54 5.18 -8.28
C ASP A 163 1.52 5.32 -7.14
N MET A 164 0.25 5.16 -7.45
CA MET A 164 -0.82 5.14 -6.44
C MET A 164 -0.67 3.97 -5.46
N ALA A 165 -0.19 2.81 -5.92
CA ALA A 165 0.07 1.65 -5.07
C ALA A 165 1.26 1.89 -4.13
N ASP A 166 2.34 2.55 -4.60
CA ASP A 166 3.48 2.93 -3.78
C ASP A 166 3.07 3.93 -2.70
N MET A 167 2.33 4.97 -3.07
CA MET A 167 1.82 5.95 -2.11
C MET A 167 0.96 5.30 -1.02
N LEU A 168 0.04 4.40 -1.41
CA LEU A 168 -0.80 3.65 -0.48
C LEU A 168 0.04 2.75 0.43
N SER A 169 1.03 2.06 -0.13
CA SER A 169 1.94 1.18 0.61
C SER A 169 2.74 1.96 1.64
N ASN A 170 3.31 3.09 1.27
CA ASN A 170 4.07 3.96 2.18
C ASN A 170 3.17 4.51 3.31
N LEU A 171 1.94 4.91 3.01
CA LEU A 171 0.98 5.32 4.04
C LEU A 171 0.64 4.18 5.00
N TYR A 172 0.39 2.98 4.48
CA TYR A 172 0.13 1.82 5.33
C TYR A 172 1.34 1.47 6.22
N LEU A 173 2.55 1.51 5.67
CA LEU A 173 3.77 1.29 6.44
C LEU A 173 3.95 2.35 7.54
N ALA A 174 3.69 3.63 7.23
CA ALA A 174 3.78 4.72 8.21
C ALA A 174 2.77 4.56 9.35
N HIS A 175 1.52 4.19 9.04
CA HIS A 175 0.52 3.86 10.06
C HIS A 175 0.90 2.62 10.88
N SER A 176 1.50 1.61 10.24
CA SER A 176 2.00 0.41 10.92
C SER A 176 3.14 0.73 11.89
N ILE A 177 4.06 1.63 11.51
CA ILE A 177 5.15 2.10 12.38
C ILE A 177 4.58 2.88 13.58
N LYS A 178 3.61 3.76 13.34
CA LYS A 178 2.93 4.54 14.39
C LYS A 178 2.20 3.61 15.38
N TRP A 179 1.51 2.59 14.87
CA TRP A 179 0.87 1.57 15.69
C TRP A 179 1.91 0.78 16.49
N TYR A 180 2.98 0.30 15.85
CA TYR A 180 4.03 -0.50 16.51
C TYR A 180 4.75 0.29 17.62
N HIS A 181 4.98 1.59 17.41
CA HIS A 181 5.53 2.47 18.44
C HIS A 181 4.64 2.50 19.70
N ARG A 182 3.32 2.56 19.53
CA ARG A 182 2.37 2.60 20.66
C ARG A 182 2.34 1.27 21.43
N GLU A 183 2.36 0.16 20.71
CA GLU A 183 2.27 -1.18 21.31
C GLU A 183 3.58 -1.64 21.97
N HIS A 184 4.72 -1.25 21.44
CA HIS A 184 6.03 -1.79 21.81
C HIS A 184 7.00 -0.75 22.41
N ASN A 185 6.54 0.46 22.65
CA ASN A 185 7.33 1.55 23.25
C ASN A 185 8.71 1.79 22.55
N VAL A 186 8.73 1.75 21.23
CA VAL A 186 9.94 2.00 20.43
C VAL A 186 10.33 3.48 20.50
N SER A 187 11.61 3.79 20.30
CA SER A 187 12.12 5.18 20.29
C SER A 187 11.30 6.09 19.36
N LYS A 188 10.79 7.19 19.91
CA LYS A 188 10.05 8.19 19.14
C LYS A 188 10.89 8.77 18.00
N LYS A 189 12.18 9.05 18.23
CA LYS A 189 13.08 9.58 17.19
C LYS A 189 13.20 8.64 15.99
N LEU A 190 13.28 7.32 16.24
CA LEU A 190 13.34 6.31 15.19
C LEU A 190 12.00 6.24 14.44
N THR A 191 10.90 6.28 15.16
CA THR A 191 9.54 6.31 14.60
C THR A 191 9.35 7.51 13.68
N ASP A 192 9.66 8.71 14.15
CA ASP A 192 9.53 9.96 13.39
C ASP A 192 10.44 9.96 12.14
N TYR A 193 11.67 9.45 12.26
CA TYR A 193 12.58 9.28 11.13
C TYR A 193 12.02 8.35 10.06
N CYS A 194 11.53 7.16 10.46
CA CYS A 194 11.00 6.18 9.51
C CYS A 194 9.73 6.69 8.81
N ILE A 195 8.82 7.34 9.54
CA ILE A 195 7.60 7.95 8.96
C ILE A 195 7.99 9.09 8.01
N GLY A 196 8.88 9.99 8.44
CA GLY A 196 9.36 11.12 7.62
C GLY A 196 9.96 10.65 6.30
N ARG A 197 10.76 9.58 6.32
CA ARG A 197 11.35 8.99 5.13
C ARG A 197 10.31 8.45 4.15
N LEU A 198 9.30 7.72 4.63
CA LEU A 198 8.20 7.23 3.80
C LEU A 198 7.39 8.37 3.18
N MET A 199 7.19 9.47 3.92
CA MET A 199 6.47 10.63 3.39
C MET A 199 7.30 11.39 2.35
N GLN A 200 8.62 11.45 2.48
CA GLN A 200 9.51 12.00 1.45
C GLN A 200 9.46 11.16 0.17
N GLU A 201 9.45 9.84 0.28
CA GLU A 201 9.27 8.96 -0.89
C GLU A 201 7.96 9.27 -1.63
N ASN A 202 6.87 9.51 -0.91
CA ASN A 202 5.59 9.89 -1.52
C ASN A 202 5.64 11.27 -2.21
N GLN A 203 6.42 12.22 -1.70
CA GLN A 203 6.59 13.54 -2.33
C GLN A 203 7.35 13.48 -3.66
N VAL A 204 8.20 12.49 -3.85
CA VAL A 204 8.94 12.29 -5.12
C VAL A 204 8.07 11.65 -6.20
N ILE A 205 7.02 10.91 -5.80
CA ILE A 205 6.09 10.24 -6.72
C ILE A 205 5.11 11.24 -7.36
N ILE A 206 4.77 12.34 -6.65
CA ILE A 206 3.85 13.39 -7.11
C ILE A 206 4.58 14.40 -7.98
#